data_ec30072c53156a1910a39fc9d949f62c
#
_entry.id   ec30072c53156a1910a39fc9d949f62c
#
_cell.length_a   1.000
_cell.length_b   1.000
_cell.length_c   1.000
_cell.angle_alpha   90.00
_cell.angle_beta   90.00
_cell.angle_gamma   90.00
#
_symmetry.space_group_name_H-M   'P 1'
#
loop_
_entity.id
_entity.type
_entity.pdbx_description
1 polymer ?
#
loop_
_entity_poly.entity_id
_entity_poly.type
_entity_poly.pdbx_seq_one_letter_code
_entity_poly.pdbx_strand_id
1 'polypeptide(L)'
;MDVSYRVDKDILYIAVEGRIDASNAAEAEEKIFGIKNDNPGKHTVVDADKLAYISSAGLRVILRLRKEEPKLAIINVASDVYEVFDMTGFTDMVTVEKAYQRMSVEGCEFIAKGANGAVYRYDNETILKTYFAKDALPEIKQERENARKAFVLGINTAIPYGIVRVDDGYGTVTELLNATSVTKLIRNNPDDMSEAVKYYIDMLKSIHAIKVEDGEVPDMKETALAWADFVAPHLPQEHGTKLRALIEAVPKQNTLMHGDYHTNNIMV
;
A
#
# COMPACT_ATOMS: atom_id res chain seq x y z
N MET A 1 4.11 -12.05 -28.93
CA MET A 1 4.16 -12.30 -27.47
C MET A 1 5.60 -12.31 -27.02
N ASP A 2 5.92 -11.57 -25.98
CA ASP A 2 7.25 -11.56 -25.40
C ASP A 2 7.20 -11.97 -23.93
N VAL A 3 8.28 -12.61 -23.44
CA VAL A 3 8.43 -13.05 -22.06
C VAL A 3 9.81 -12.65 -21.58
N SER A 4 9.84 -11.89 -20.51
CA SER A 4 11.07 -11.48 -19.85
C SER A 4 10.99 -11.78 -18.34
N TYR A 5 12.11 -11.67 -17.63
CA TYR A 5 12.10 -11.92 -16.19
C TYR A 5 13.08 -11.06 -15.44
N ARG A 6 12.83 -10.93 -14.16
CA ARG A 6 13.77 -10.39 -13.17
C ARG A 6 13.67 -11.19 -11.87
N VAL A 7 14.77 -11.23 -11.14
CA VAL A 7 14.81 -11.84 -9.82
C VAL A 7 15.02 -10.76 -8.78
N ASP A 8 14.22 -10.81 -7.73
CA ASP A 8 14.37 -9.96 -6.56
C ASP A 8 14.29 -10.84 -5.30
N LYS A 9 15.41 -10.98 -4.60
CA LYS A 9 15.55 -11.90 -3.45
C LYS A 9 15.08 -13.32 -3.80
N ASP A 10 14.02 -13.79 -3.14
CA ASP A 10 13.46 -15.13 -3.32
C ASP A 10 12.28 -15.16 -4.30
N ILE A 11 12.03 -14.06 -5.04
CA ILE A 11 10.91 -13.95 -5.97
C ILE A 11 11.42 -13.86 -7.40
N LEU A 12 10.87 -14.72 -8.26
CA LEU A 12 11.03 -14.70 -9.70
C LEU A 12 9.82 -14.01 -10.32
N TYR A 13 10.01 -12.81 -10.86
CA TYR A 13 8.99 -12.10 -11.62
C TYR A 13 9.13 -12.45 -13.11
N ILE A 14 8.08 -13.02 -13.71
CA ILE A 14 8.00 -13.31 -15.14
C ILE A 14 7.01 -12.34 -15.76
N ALA A 15 7.50 -11.41 -16.56
CA ALA A 15 6.67 -10.46 -17.28
C ALA A 15 6.25 -11.03 -18.63
N VAL A 16 4.93 -10.94 -18.91
CA VAL A 16 4.34 -11.41 -20.17
C VAL A 16 3.74 -10.22 -20.91
N GLU A 17 4.16 -10.02 -22.16
CA GLU A 17 3.72 -8.91 -23.01
C GLU A 17 2.96 -9.41 -24.25
N GLY A 18 1.87 -8.72 -24.59
CA GLY A 18 1.04 -8.98 -25.77
C GLY A 18 -0.10 -9.95 -25.48
N ARG A 19 -0.27 -11.00 -26.30
CA ARG A 19 -1.43 -11.89 -26.26
C ARG A 19 -0.98 -13.33 -26.10
N ILE A 20 -1.69 -14.11 -25.29
CA ILE A 20 -1.54 -15.56 -25.22
C ILE A 20 -2.81 -16.19 -25.79
N ASP A 21 -2.73 -16.73 -26.99
CA ASP A 21 -3.83 -17.41 -27.67
C ASP A 21 -3.44 -18.84 -28.15
N ALA A 22 -4.33 -19.49 -28.83
CA ALA A 22 -4.10 -20.88 -29.27
C ALA A 22 -2.87 -21.04 -30.19
N SER A 23 -2.45 -20.00 -30.91
CA SER A 23 -1.36 -20.03 -31.85
C SER A 23 0.02 -19.99 -31.20
N ASN A 24 0.11 -19.38 -30.01
CA ASN A 24 1.39 -19.13 -29.32
C ASN A 24 1.45 -19.65 -27.86
N ALA A 25 0.38 -20.28 -27.37
CA ALA A 25 0.35 -20.78 -25.99
C ALA A 25 1.47 -21.81 -25.70
N ALA A 26 1.83 -22.64 -26.65
CA ALA A 26 2.92 -23.62 -26.51
C ALA A 26 4.29 -22.92 -26.37
N GLU A 27 4.54 -21.89 -27.18
CA GLU A 27 5.75 -21.07 -27.09
C GLU A 27 5.81 -20.30 -25.76
N ALA A 28 4.66 -19.74 -25.30
CA ALA A 28 4.55 -19.07 -24.00
C ALA A 28 4.91 -20.03 -22.86
N GLU A 29 4.38 -21.25 -22.92
CA GLU A 29 4.67 -22.28 -21.92
C GLU A 29 6.16 -22.64 -21.88
N GLU A 30 6.77 -22.92 -23.03
CA GLU A 30 8.19 -23.25 -23.11
C GLU A 30 9.07 -22.13 -22.50
N LYS A 31 8.81 -20.87 -22.83
CA LYS A 31 9.55 -19.72 -22.30
C LYS A 31 9.35 -19.56 -20.79
N ILE A 32 8.10 -19.61 -20.30
CA ILE A 32 7.79 -19.44 -18.87
C ILE A 32 8.43 -20.55 -18.05
N PHE A 33 8.28 -21.80 -18.46
CA PHE A 33 8.84 -22.95 -17.74
C PHE A 33 10.36 -23.03 -17.86
N GLY A 34 10.93 -22.63 -18.99
CA GLY A 34 12.37 -22.49 -19.15
C GLY A 34 12.96 -21.52 -18.13
N ILE A 35 12.40 -20.31 -18.05
CA ILE A 35 12.80 -19.30 -17.07
C ILE A 35 12.67 -19.81 -15.62
N LYS A 36 11.54 -20.49 -15.31
CA LYS A 36 11.32 -21.04 -13.98
C LYS A 36 12.35 -22.11 -13.62
N ASN A 37 12.65 -23.01 -14.55
CA ASN A 37 13.61 -24.11 -14.37
C ASN A 37 15.05 -23.59 -14.19
N ASP A 38 15.39 -22.48 -14.85
CA ASP A 38 16.69 -21.81 -14.71
C ASP A 38 16.83 -21.05 -13.36
N ASN A 39 15.72 -20.89 -12.63
CA ASN A 39 15.67 -20.15 -11.34
C ASN A 39 15.05 -21.03 -10.22
N PRO A 40 15.63 -22.17 -9.88
CA PRO A 40 15.04 -23.11 -8.92
C PRO A 40 14.95 -22.50 -7.50
N GLY A 41 13.92 -22.90 -6.76
CA GLY A 41 13.73 -22.52 -5.36
C GLY A 41 13.16 -21.11 -5.13
N LYS A 42 12.85 -20.38 -6.21
CA LYS A 42 12.22 -19.06 -6.11
C LYS A 42 10.71 -19.14 -6.27
N HIS A 43 9.99 -18.27 -5.54
CA HIS A 43 8.55 -18.10 -5.72
C HIS A 43 8.26 -17.34 -7.01
N THR A 44 7.37 -17.88 -7.84
CA THR A 44 7.06 -17.28 -9.13
C THR A 44 5.86 -16.32 -9.02
N VAL A 45 6.05 -15.12 -9.55
CA VAL A 45 5.02 -14.11 -9.76
C VAL A 45 4.97 -13.78 -11.24
N VAL A 46 3.78 -13.86 -11.85
CA VAL A 46 3.56 -13.44 -13.23
C VAL A 46 3.14 -11.98 -13.24
N ASP A 47 3.92 -11.14 -13.90
CA ASP A 47 3.58 -9.73 -14.12
C ASP A 47 2.85 -9.59 -15.46
N ALA A 48 1.56 -9.26 -15.39
CA ALA A 48 0.66 -9.15 -16.53
C ALA A 48 0.40 -7.68 -16.94
N ASP A 49 1.24 -6.71 -16.55
CA ASP A 49 1.06 -5.27 -16.84
C ASP A 49 0.85 -5.01 -18.34
N LYS A 50 1.49 -5.81 -19.18
CA LYS A 50 1.39 -5.70 -20.64
C LYS A 50 0.69 -6.87 -21.32
N LEU A 51 0.04 -7.74 -20.56
CA LEU A 51 -0.78 -8.82 -21.09
C LEU A 51 -2.12 -8.25 -21.57
N ALA A 52 -2.30 -8.18 -22.89
CA ALA A 52 -3.48 -7.60 -23.50
C ALA A 52 -4.63 -8.59 -23.71
N TYR A 53 -4.37 -9.90 -23.69
CA TYR A 53 -5.38 -10.93 -23.90
C TYR A 53 -4.88 -12.29 -23.47
N ILE A 54 -5.77 -13.10 -22.92
CA ILE A 54 -5.51 -14.51 -22.61
C ILE A 54 -6.70 -15.37 -23.08
N SER A 55 -6.39 -16.45 -23.84
CA SER A 55 -7.37 -17.44 -24.28
C SER A 55 -7.43 -18.63 -23.33
N SER A 56 -8.36 -19.57 -23.59
CA SER A 56 -8.43 -20.84 -22.86
C SER A 56 -7.14 -21.66 -22.96
N ALA A 57 -6.38 -21.54 -24.06
CA ALA A 57 -5.06 -22.19 -24.19
C ALA A 57 -4.04 -21.52 -23.25
N GLY A 58 -4.02 -20.18 -23.17
CA GLY A 58 -3.19 -19.45 -22.22
C GLY A 58 -3.56 -19.74 -20.75
N LEU A 59 -4.85 -19.83 -20.43
CA LEU A 59 -5.29 -20.23 -19.10
C LEU A 59 -4.78 -21.62 -18.69
N ARG A 60 -4.67 -22.56 -19.62
CA ARG A 60 -4.08 -23.88 -19.35
C ARG A 60 -2.59 -23.80 -19.03
N VAL A 61 -1.86 -22.87 -19.63
CA VAL A 61 -0.44 -22.62 -19.27
C VAL A 61 -0.36 -22.14 -17.82
N ILE A 62 -1.18 -21.15 -17.44
CA ILE A 62 -1.25 -20.65 -16.06
C ILE A 62 -1.65 -21.77 -15.08
N LEU A 63 -2.61 -22.61 -15.44
CA LEU A 63 -3.02 -23.74 -14.60
C LEU A 63 -1.90 -24.76 -14.37
N ARG A 64 -1.08 -25.04 -15.40
CA ARG A 64 0.09 -25.90 -15.25
C ARG A 64 1.14 -25.26 -14.36
N LEU A 65 1.40 -23.97 -14.56
CA LEU A 65 2.32 -23.20 -13.70
C LEU A 65 1.87 -23.22 -12.23
N ARG A 66 0.57 -23.06 -11.98
CA ARG A 66 -0.01 -23.12 -10.62
C ARG A 66 0.17 -24.48 -9.95
N LYS A 67 0.15 -25.58 -10.72
CA LYS A 67 0.39 -26.93 -10.17
C LYS A 67 1.82 -27.11 -9.66
N GLU A 68 2.79 -26.46 -10.30
CA GLU A 68 4.20 -26.50 -9.90
C GLU A 68 4.56 -25.39 -8.89
N GLU A 69 3.79 -24.31 -8.83
CA GLU A 69 3.96 -23.19 -7.92
C GLU A 69 2.68 -22.95 -7.12
N PRO A 70 2.52 -23.63 -5.97
CA PRO A 70 1.34 -23.47 -5.11
C PRO A 70 1.09 -22.04 -4.58
N LYS A 71 2.10 -21.19 -4.59
CA LYS A 71 1.99 -19.78 -4.18
C LYS A 71 2.02 -18.82 -5.38
N LEU A 72 1.68 -19.30 -6.59
CA LEU A 72 1.63 -18.47 -7.78
C LEU A 72 0.73 -17.25 -7.54
N ALA A 73 1.25 -16.08 -7.87
CA ALA A 73 0.49 -14.84 -7.96
C ALA A 73 0.61 -14.25 -9.36
N ILE A 74 -0.45 -13.61 -9.83
CA ILE A 74 -0.50 -12.86 -11.10
C ILE A 74 -0.83 -11.41 -10.71
N ILE A 75 0.04 -10.49 -11.04
CA ILE A 75 -0.07 -9.09 -10.66
C ILE A 75 -0.23 -8.17 -11.88
N ASN A 76 -0.69 -6.95 -11.65
CA ASN A 76 -0.85 -5.92 -12.67
C ASN A 76 -1.80 -6.33 -13.82
N VAL A 77 -2.84 -7.09 -13.53
CA VAL A 77 -3.76 -7.62 -14.55
C VAL A 77 -4.72 -6.53 -15.02
N ALA A 78 -4.73 -6.21 -16.29
CA ALA A 78 -5.70 -5.30 -16.90
C ALA A 78 -7.14 -5.77 -16.65
N SER A 79 -8.10 -4.85 -16.51
CA SER A 79 -9.49 -5.18 -16.14
C SER A 79 -10.11 -6.23 -17.04
N ASP A 80 -9.96 -6.10 -18.36
CA ASP A 80 -10.52 -7.05 -19.33
C ASP A 80 -9.94 -8.47 -19.18
N VAL A 81 -8.63 -8.56 -18.90
CA VAL A 81 -7.96 -9.85 -18.66
C VAL A 81 -8.34 -10.41 -17.28
N TYR A 82 -8.51 -9.55 -16.29
CA TYR A 82 -8.98 -9.95 -14.97
C TYR A 82 -10.38 -10.58 -15.02
N GLU A 83 -11.29 -10.00 -15.81
CA GLU A 83 -12.64 -10.55 -15.99
C GLU A 83 -12.59 -11.97 -16.56
N VAL A 84 -11.63 -12.27 -17.46
CA VAL A 84 -11.44 -13.63 -17.97
C VAL A 84 -11.00 -14.57 -16.84
N PHE A 85 -10.08 -14.18 -15.98
CA PHE A 85 -9.67 -14.99 -14.82
C PHE A 85 -10.82 -15.21 -13.85
N ASP A 86 -11.62 -14.17 -13.59
CA ASP A 86 -12.73 -14.20 -12.64
C ASP A 86 -13.87 -15.12 -13.15
N MET A 87 -14.34 -14.88 -14.37
CA MET A 87 -15.41 -15.69 -15.00
C MET A 87 -15.04 -17.18 -15.15
N THR A 88 -13.75 -17.50 -15.21
CA THR A 88 -13.27 -18.88 -15.34
C THR A 88 -12.90 -19.52 -14.00
N GLY A 89 -13.12 -18.82 -12.87
CA GLY A 89 -12.84 -19.31 -11.53
C GLY A 89 -11.34 -19.37 -11.18
N PHE A 90 -10.46 -18.74 -11.96
CA PHE A 90 -9.03 -18.70 -11.65
C PHE A 90 -8.72 -17.87 -10.43
N THR A 91 -9.50 -16.82 -10.15
CA THR A 91 -9.36 -15.97 -8.96
C THR A 91 -9.55 -16.73 -7.64
N ASP A 92 -10.26 -17.87 -7.68
CA ASP A 92 -10.43 -18.75 -6.51
C ASP A 92 -9.22 -19.67 -6.30
N MET A 93 -8.40 -19.88 -7.34
CA MET A 93 -7.28 -20.83 -7.32
C MET A 93 -5.92 -20.16 -7.26
N VAL A 94 -5.82 -18.95 -7.77
CA VAL A 94 -4.57 -18.17 -7.92
C VAL A 94 -4.82 -16.77 -7.40
N THR A 95 -3.85 -16.20 -6.69
CA THR A 95 -3.91 -14.78 -6.33
C THR A 95 -3.78 -13.94 -7.61
N VAL A 96 -4.85 -13.24 -7.98
CA VAL A 96 -4.87 -12.36 -9.16
C VAL A 96 -5.13 -10.93 -8.71
N GLU A 97 -4.15 -10.02 -8.93
CA GLU A 97 -4.25 -8.61 -8.56
C GLU A 97 -4.48 -7.75 -9.81
N LYS A 98 -5.53 -6.94 -9.81
CA LYS A 98 -5.79 -5.97 -10.90
C LYS A 98 -4.67 -4.94 -10.98
N ALA A 99 -4.40 -4.48 -12.20
CA ALA A 99 -3.53 -3.33 -12.43
C ALA A 99 -4.07 -2.08 -11.73
N TYR A 100 -3.16 -1.31 -11.16
CA TYR A 100 -3.52 0.02 -10.66
C TYR A 100 -3.79 0.97 -11.83
N GLN A 101 -4.84 1.78 -11.69
CA GLN A 101 -5.14 2.84 -12.65
C GLN A 101 -3.91 3.75 -12.82
N ARG A 102 -3.56 4.09 -14.05
CA ARG A 102 -2.49 5.05 -14.33
C ARG A 102 -3.03 6.48 -14.26
N MET A 103 -2.33 7.33 -13.51
CA MET A 103 -2.64 8.75 -13.37
C MET A 103 -1.37 9.56 -13.57
N SER A 104 -1.52 10.85 -13.95
CA SER A 104 -0.40 11.78 -14.11
C SER A 104 -0.60 12.98 -13.20
N VAL A 105 0.49 13.53 -12.71
CA VAL A 105 0.51 14.82 -11.98
C VAL A 105 0.83 16.00 -12.89
N GLU A 106 1.03 15.77 -14.18
CA GLU A 106 1.29 16.82 -15.15
C GLU A 106 0.13 17.80 -15.22
N GLY A 107 0.41 19.08 -15.03
CA GLY A 107 -0.61 20.13 -14.97
C GLY A 107 -1.38 20.24 -13.65
N CYS A 108 -1.14 19.36 -12.68
CA CYS A 108 -1.77 19.43 -11.37
C CYS A 108 -1.14 20.52 -10.48
N GLU A 109 -1.98 21.18 -9.67
CA GLU A 109 -1.53 22.15 -8.67
C GLU A 109 -0.75 21.42 -7.55
N PHE A 110 0.48 21.86 -7.31
CA PHE A 110 1.28 21.35 -6.18
C PHE A 110 0.76 21.93 -4.87
N ILE A 111 0.44 21.09 -3.89
CA ILE A 111 -0.05 21.48 -2.56
C ILE A 111 1.06 21.47 -1.51
N ALA A 112 1.78 20.34 -1.39
CA ALA A 112 2.75 20.14 -0.33
C ALA A 112 3.76 19.05 -0.67
N LYS A 113 4.92 19.10 0.02
CA LYS A 113 5.95 18.06 0.01
C LYS A 113 6.23 17.62 1.43
N GLY A 114 6.16 16.31 1.67
CA GLY A 114 6.56 15.67 2.91
C GLY A 114 7.90 14.93 2.78
N ALA A 115 8.25 14.17 3.82
CA ALA A 115 9.47 13.34 3.83
C ALA A 115 9.44 12.24 2.75
N ASN A 116 8.30 11.60 2.54
CA ASN A 116 8.17 10.39 1.72
C ASN A 116 7.48 10.64 0.38
N GLY A 117 6.98 11.85 0.10
CA GLY A 117 6.20 12.10 -1.10
C GLY A 117 5.79 13.56 -1.30
N ALA A 118 5.04 13.78 -2.37
CA ALA A 118 4.46 15.07 -2.73
C ALA A 118 2.95 14.93 -2.95
N VAL A 119 2.21 15.99 -2.67
CA VAL A 119 0.75 16.04 -2.75
C VAL A 119 0.34 17.07 -3.78
N TYR A 120 -0.56 16.68 -4.66
CA TYR A 120 -1.08 17.49 -5.76
C TYR A 120 -2.61 17.54 -5.68
N ARG A 121 -3.20 18.67 -6.04
CA ARG A 121 -4.64 18.76 -6.33
C ARG A 121 -4.89 18.11 -7.68
N TYR A 122 -5.58 16.99 -7.71
CA TYR A 122 -5.87 16.30 -8.96
C TYR A 122 -7.10 16.90 -9.66
N ASP A 123 -8.15 17.15 -8.87
CA ASP A 123 -9.37 17.84 -9.32
C ASP A 123 -10.01 18.64 -8.16
N ASN A 124 -11.31 18.96 -8.27
CA ASN A 124 -12.02 19.75 -7.27
C ASN A 124 -12.36 18.97 -5.99
N GLU A 125 -12.27 17.65 -6.01
CA GLU A 125 -12.71 16.76 -4.93
C GLU A 125 -11.60 15.83 -4.44
N THR A 126 -10.48 15.72 -5.19
CA THR A 126 -9.44 14.75 -4.91
C THR A 126 -8.02 15.32 -4.91
N ILE A 127 -7.19 14.72 -4.06
CA ILE A 127 -5.75 14.91 -4.08
C ILE A 127 -5.04 13.61 -4.45
N LEU A 128 -3.89 13.76 -5.09
CA LEU A 128 -2.99 12.68 -5.45
C LEU A 128 -1.67 12.86 -4.70
N LYS A 129 -1.37 11.94 -3.78
CA LYS A 129 -0.07 11.86 -3.11
C LYS A 129 0.80 10.89 -3.88
N THR A 130 1.96 11.35 -4.37
CA THR A 130 2.99 10.51 -4.98
C THR A 130 4.07 10.17 -3.96
N TYR A 131 4.73 9.01 -4.11
CA TYR A 131 5.79 8.57 -3.22
C TYR A 131 7.14 8.59 -3.93
N PHE A 132 8.21 8.99 -3.23
CA PHE A 132 9.54 9.10 -3.84
C PHE A 132 10.19 7.73 -4.06
N ALA A 133 9.93 6.77 -3.18
CA ALA A 133 10.41 5.39 -3.32
C ALA A 133 9.53 4.63 -4.32
N LYS A 134 10.16 4.06 -5.36
CA LYS A 134 9.45 3.30 -6.40
C LYS A 134 8.90 1.95 -5.91
N ASP A 135 9.49 1.41 -4.86
CA ASP A 135 9.15 0.15 -4.21
C ASP A 135 8.29 0.29 -2.95
N ALA A 136 7.74 1.50 -2.72
CA ALA A 136 6.92 1.81 -1.53
C ALA A 136 5.52 1.16 -1.54
N LEU A 137 5.18 0.29 -2.49
CA LEU A 137 3.83 -0.28 -2.59
C LEU A 137 3.36 -1.02 -1.32
N PRO A 138 4.19 -1.82 -0.62
CA PRO A 138 3.78 -2.46 0.63
C PRO A 138 3.37 -1.45 1.71
N GLU A 139 4.15 -0.39 1.89
CA GLU A 139 3.90 0.68 2.86
C GLU A 139 2.65 1.48 2.47
N ILE A 140 2.46 1.75 1.18
CA ILE A 140 1.28 2.45 0.65
C ILE A 140 0.01 1.62 0.88
N LYS A 141 0.06 0.31 0.65
CA LYS A 141 -1.05 -0.61 0.95
C LYS A 141 -1.42 -0.57 2.43
N GLN A 142 -0.43 -0.59 3.31
CA GLN A 142 -0.63 -0.51 4.75
C GLN A 142 -1.20 0.84 5.20
N GLU A 143 -0.65 1.97 4.68
CA GLU A 143 -1.14 3.32 4.95
C GLU A 143 -2.62 3.47 4.54
N ARG A 144 -2.96 3.01 3.31
CA ARG A 144 -4.34 3.02 2.82
C ARG A 144 -5.27 2.17 3.68
N GLU A 145 -4.85 0.97 4.08
CA GLU A 145 -5.66 0.09 4.91
C GLU A 145 -5.90 0.69 6.30
N ASN A 146 -4.90 1.33 6.89
CA ASN A 146 -5.05 2.04 8.16
C ASN A 146 -6.03 3.21 8.03
N ALA A 147 -5.94 4.00 6.95
CA ALA A 147 -6.87 5.10 6.69
C ALA A 147 -8.31 4.59 6.47
N ARG A 148 -8.48 3.48 5.75
CA ARG A 148 -9.79 2.83 5.56
C ARG A 148 -10.37 2.36 6.90
N LYS A 149 -9.57 1.73 7.74
CA LYS A 149 -10.01 1.29 9.08
C LYS A 149 -10.40 2.48 9.96
N ALA A 150 -9.61 3.53 9.97
CA ALA A 150 -9.93 4.75 10.71
C ALA A 150 -11.28 5.33 10.28
N PHE A 151 -11.52 5.41 8.95
CA PHE A 151 -12.79 5.87 8.40
C PHE A 151 -13.97 4.97 8.83
N VAL A 152 -13.82 3.64 8.74
CA VAL A 152 -14.87 2.67 9.14
C VAL A 152 -15.15 2.73 10.64
N LEU A 153 -14.14 3.01 11.47
CA LEU A 153 -14.28 3.22 12.91
C LEU A 153 -14.91 4.57 13.29
N GLY A 154 -15.30 5.37 12.29
CA GLY A 154 -15.97 6.66 12.49
C GLY A 154 -15.05 7.83 12.79
N ILE A 155 -13.75 7.70 12.53
CA ILE A 155 -12.82 8.83 12.58
C ILE A 155 -13.11 9.76 11.40
N ASN A 156 -13.21 11.04 11.71
CA ASN A 156 -13.37 12.10 10.71
C ASN A 156 -12.06 12.28 9.95
N THR A 157 -11.87 11.55 8.86
CA THR A 157 -10.66 11.54 8.04
C THR A 157 -11.01 11.56 6.55
N ALA A 158 -10.07 12.01 5.71
CA ALA A 158 -10.26 11.98 4.26
C ALA A 158 -10.52 10.55 3.75
N ILE A 159 -11.46 10.41 2.83
CA ILE A 159 -11.81 9.12 2.24
C ILE A 159 -10.65 8.61 1.37
N PRO A 160 -10.08 7.43 1.65
CA PRO A 160 -9.01 6.85 0.84
C PRO A 160 -9.61 6.11 -0.37
N TYR A 161 -9.69 6.75 -1.53
CA TYR A 161 -10.30 6.16 -2.73
C TYR A 161 -9.48 5.00 -3.29
N GLY A 162 -8.15 5.14 -3.39
CA GLY A 162 -7.37 4.04 -3.96
C GLY A 162 -5.88 4.29 -4.10
N ILE A 163 -5.21 3.25 -4.56
CA ILE A 163 -3.81 3.29 -4.99
C ILE A 163 -3.80 3.39 -6.51
N VAL A 164 -2.90 4.18 -7.06
CA VAL A 164 -2.74 4.39 -8.49
C VAL A 164 -1.27 4.27 -8.90
N ARG A 165 -1.04 4.04 -10.18
CA ARG A 165 0.28 4.10 -10.79
C ARG A 165 0.56 5.52 -11.25
N VAL A 166 1.69 6.09 -10.85
CA VAL A 166 2.13 7.43 -11.28
C VAL A 166 3.57 7.30 -11.78
N ASP A 167 3.78 7.57 -13.07
CA ASP A 167 5.06 7.32 -13.75
C ASP A 167 5.55 5.88 -13.48
N ASP A 168 6.77 5.74 -12.98
CA ASP A 168 7.37 4.45 -12.61
C ASP A 168 7.08 4.02 -11.15
N GLY A 169 6.35 4.85 -10.38
CA GLY A 169 6.05 4.62 -8.98
C GLY A 169 4.56 4.47 -8.72
N TYR A 170 4.17 4.75 -7.48
CA TYR A 170 2.79 4.64 -7.01
C TYR A 170 2.35 5.93 -6.32
N GLY A 171 1.04 6.12 -6.26
CA GLY A 171 0.40 7.20 -5.53
C GLY A 171 -0.88 6.74 -4.84
N THR A 172 -1.42 7.58 -3.96
CA THR A 172 -2.73 7.39 -3.36
C THR A 172 -3.65 8.55 -3.72
N VAL A 173 -4.88 8.21 -4.07
CA VAL A 173 -5.96 9.17 -4.29
C VAL A 173 -6.82 9.23 -3.05
N THR A 174 -6.98 10.41 -2.49
CA THR A 174 -7.84 10.65 -1.32
C THR A 174 -8.72 11.87 -1.55
N GLU A 175 -9.75 12.01 -0.74
CA GLU A 175 -10.61 13.18 -0.71
C GLU A 175 -9.82 14.46 -0.47
N LEU A 176 -10.16 15.50 -1.20
CA LEU A 176 -9.69 16.86 -0.93
C LEU A 176 -10.57 17.50 0.13
N LEU A 177 -10.06 17.62 1.36
CA LEU A 177 -10.78 18.30 2.43
C LEU A 177 -10.74 19.82 2.22
N ASN A 178 -11.88 20.47 2.30
CA ASN A 178 -11.95 21.93 2.40
C ASN A 178 -11.66 22.35 3.84
N ALA A 179 -10.42 22.16 4.28
CA ALA A 179 -10.00 22.33 5.65
C ALA A 179 -8.57 22.91 5.73
N THR A 180 -8.20 23.43 6.86
CA THR A 180 -6.83 23.93 7.12
C THR A 180 -6.23 23.22 8.33
N SER A 181 -4.90 23.02 8.36
CA SER A 181 -4.28 22.40 9.52
C SER A 181 -4.34 23.32 10.76
N VAL A 182 -4.44 22.72 11.94
CA VAL A 182 -4.36 23.43 13.22
C VAL A 182 -3.12 24.33 13.28
N THR A 183 -1.98 23.88 12.74
CA THR A 183 -0.76 24.71 12.64
C THR A 183 -0.99 25.98 11.83
N LYS A 184 -1.62 25.87 10.66
CA LYS A 184 -1.91 27.04 9.81
C LYS A 184 -2.95 27.95 10.45
N LEU A 185 -3.97 27.37 11.09
CA LEU A 185 -4.99 28.14 11.79
C LEU A 185 -4.36 29.02 12.88
N ILE A 186 -3.57 28.44 13.79
CA ILE A 186 -2.90 29.16 14.87
C ILE A 186 -1.92 30.22 14.33
N ARG A 187 -1.21 29.90 13.25
CA ARG A 187 -0.26 30.84 12.63
C ARG A 187 -0.95 32.06 12.02
N ASN A 188 -2.09 31.84 11.38
CA ASN A 188 -2.81 32.90 10.69
C ASN A 188 -3.66 33.75 11.65
N ASN A 189 -4.22 33.13 12.70
CA ASN A 189 -5.06 33.74 13.69
C ASN A 189 -4.61 33.34 15.11
N PRO A 190 -3.59 33.97 15.69
CA PRO A 190 -3.12 33.65 17.04
C PRO A 190 -4.19 33.80 18.12
N ASP A 191 -5.16 34.67 17.92
CA ASP A 191 -6.26 34.91 18.86
C ASP A 191 -7.21 33.70 18.98
N ASP A 192 -7.28 32.85 17.95
CA ASP A 192 -8.09 31.62 17.93
C ASP A 192 -7.36 30.42 18.58
N MET A 193 -6.17 30.63 19.16
CA MET A 193 -5.36 29.56 19.73
C MET A 193 -6.13 28.70 20.74
N SER A 194 -6.91 29.32 21.62
CA SER A 194 -7.66 28.57 22.65
C SER A 194 -8.71 27.64 22.06
N GLU A 195 -9.38 28.06 21.00
CA GLU A 195 -10.36 27.25 20.30
C GLU A 195 -9.67 26.13 19.50
N ALA A 196 -8.60 26.43 18.80
CA ALA A 196 -7.79 25.47 18.09
C ALA A 196 -7.22 24.37 19.01
N VAL A 197 -6.72 24.75 20.20
CA VAL A 197 -6.22 23.79 21.19
C VAL A 197 -7.35 22.93 21.75
N LYS A 198 -8.50 23.51 22.03
CA LYS A 198 -9.67 22.75 22.47
C LYS A 198 -10.08 21.73 21.42
N TYR A 199 -10.22 22.12 20.17
CA TYR A 199 -10.54 21.22 19.05
C TYR A 199 -9.51 20.08 18.94
N TYR A 200 -8.23 20.43 18.99
CA TYR A 200 -7.13 19.46 18.93
C TYR A 200 -7.23 18.42 20.07
N ILE A 201 -7.48 18.84 21.30
CA ILE A 201 -7.63 17.95 22.45
C ILE A 201 -8.91 17.10 22.34
N ASP A 202 -10.02 17.70 21.93
CA ASP A 202 -11.31 16.98 21.81
C ASP A 202 -11.25 15.93 20.71
N MET A 203 -10.56 16.19 19.59
CA MET A 203 -10.30 15.21 18.54
C MET A 203 -9.44 14.05 19.07
N LEU A 204 -8.36 14.31 19.81
CA LEU A 204 -7.55 13.26 20.42
C LEU A 204 -8.37 12.37 21.37
N LYS A 205 -9.21 12.99 22.21
CA LYS A 205 -10.10 12.24 23.11
C LYS A 205 -11.11 11.39 22.35
N SER A 206 -11.66 11.88 21.22
CA SER A 206 -12.60 11.12 20.41
C SER A 206 -11.94 9.89 19.79
N ILE A 207 -10.71 10.01 19.30
CA ILE A 207 -9.92 8.88 18.78
C ILE A 207 -9.67 7.87 19.91
N HIS A 208 -9.22 8.32 21.06
CA HIS A 208 -8.90 7.44 22.20
C HIS A 208 -10.15 6.82 22.88
N ALA A 209 -11.34 7.36 22.62
CA ALA A 209 -12.59 6.74 23.09
C ALA A 209 -12.95 5.46 22.33
N ILE A 210 -12.40 5.30 21.12
CA ILE A 210 -12.64 4.12 20.27
C ILE A 210 -11.86 2.93 20.83
N LYS A 211 -12.56 1.83 21.07
CA LYS A 211 -11.96 0.54 21.43
C LYS A 211 -11.85 -0.32 20.18
N VAL A 212 -10.74 -1.01 20.08
CA VAL A 212 -10.41 -1.91 18.96
C VAL A 212 -10.14 -3.31 19.49
N GLU A 213 -10.39 -4.32 18.66
CA GLU A 213 -10.06 -5.69 19.02
C GLU A 213 -8.61 -6.04 18.67
N ASP A 214 -8.08 -7.09 19.30
CA ASP A 214 -6.73 -7.58 19.01
C ASP A 214 -6.61 -7.99 17.52
N GLY A 215 -5.64 -7.41 16.84
CA GLY A 215 -5.39 -7.65 15.41
C GLY A 215 -6.24 -6.82 14.45
N GLU A 216 -7.19 -6.03 14.93
CA GLU A 216 -7.99 -5.14 14.08
C GLU A 216 -7.15 -3.98 13.51
N VAL A 217 -6.24 -3.45 14.31
CA VAL A 217 -5.23 -2.45 13.91
C VAL A 217 -3.83 -2.89 14.36
N PRO A 218 -2.75 -2.33 13.79
CA PRO A 218 -1.39 -2.64 14.23
C PRO A 218 -1.20 -2.33 15.73
N ASP A 219 -0.54 -3.24 16.46
CA ASP A 219 -0.21 -3.02 17.87
C ASP A 219 0.99 -2.06 17.99
N MET A 220 0.73 -0.87 18.55
CA MET A 220 1.76 0.15 18.73
C MET A 220 2.85 -0.27 19.73
N LYS A 221 2.55 -1.16 20.66
CA LYS A 221 3.56 -1.68 21.60
C LYS A 221 4.54 -2.62 20.89
N GLU A 222 4.04 -3.51 20.03
CA GLU A 222 4.89 -4.35 19.19
C GLU A 222 5.75 -3.51 18.25
N THR A 223 5.17 -2.49 17.64
CA THR A 223 5.91 -1.53 16.80
C THR A 223 7.01 -0.83 17.60
N ALA A 224 6.70 -0.32 18.79
CA ALA A 224 7.67 0.37 19.65
C ALA A 224 8.82 -0.58 20.11
N LEU A 225 8.52 -1.86 20.39
CA LEU A 225 9.53 -2.87 20.72
C LEU A 225 10.46 -3.15 19.54
N ALA A 226 9.91 -3.29 18.33
CA ALA A 226 10.71 -3.47 17.11
C ALA A 226 11.62 -2.26 16.86
N TRP A 227 11.15 -1.03 17.07
CA TRP A 227 11.98 0.17 16.99
C TRP A 227 13.05 0.22 18.06
N ALA A 228 12.73 -0.20 19.30
CA ALA A 228 13.72 -0.26 20.37
C ALA A 228 14.85 -1.25 20.03
N ASP A 229 14.52 -2.41 19.47
CA ASP A 229 15.50 -3.41 19.02
C ASP A 229 16.36 -2.88 17.85
N PHE A 230 15.77 -2.13 16.93
CA PHE A 230 16.48 -1.51 15.81
C PHE A 230 17.48 -0.43 16.27
N VAL A 231 17.12 0.39 17.28
CA VAL A 231 18.01 1.46 17.76
C VAL A 231 19.01 0.99 18.83
N ALA A 232 18.74 -0.13 19.50
CA ALA A 232 19.57 -0.63 20.59
C ALA A 232 21.08 -0.76 20.25
N PRO A 233 21.48 -1.23 19.05
CA PRO A 233 22.90 -1.29 18.67
C PRO A 233 23.58 0.08 18.56
N HIS A 234 22.80 1.17 18.45
CA HIS A 234 23.29 2.55 18.32
C HIS A 234 23.28 3.31 19.65
N LEU A 235 22.87 2.66 20.73
CA LEU A 235 22.79 3.23 22.07
C LEU A 235 23.81 2.56 23.03
N PRO A 236 24.25 3.25 24.11
CA PRO A 236 24.90 2.57 25.22
C PRO A 236 24.02 1.41 25.72
N GLN A 237 24.62 0.24 26.01
CA GLN A 237 23.88 -0.98 26.36
C GLN A 237 22.86 -0.76 27.47
N GLU A 238 23.21 0.01 28.50
CA GLU A 238 22.32 0.36 29.60
C GLU A 238 21.04 1.09 29.11
N HIS A 239 21.19 2.02 28.16
CA HIS A 239 20.08 2.79 27.61
C HIS A 239 19.16 1.93 26.74
N GLY A 240 19.68 1.04 25.91
CA GLY A 240 18.90 0.11 25.11
C GLY A 240 18.05 -0.82 25.98
N THR A 241 18.67 -1.41 27.02
CA THR A 241 17.96 -2.27 27.98
C THR A 241 16.87 -1.51 28.72
N LYS A 242 17.16 -0.31 29.19
CA LYS A 242 16.18 0.53 29.91
C LYS A 242 15.02 0.94 28.99
N LEU A 243 15.29 1.34 27.75
CA LEU A 243 14.25 1.69 26.78
C LEU A 243 13.28 0.53 26.57
N ARG A 244 13.81 -0.68 26.31
CA ARG A 244 13.00 -1.87 26.12
C ARG A 244 12.15 -2.18 27.37
N ALA A 245 12.74 -2.15 28.56
CA ALA A 245 12.03 -2.40 29.80
C ALA A 245 10.90 -1.38 30.07
N LEU A 246 11.10 -0.11 29.71
CA LEU A 246 10.06 0.93 29.79
C LEU A 246 8.87 0.61 28.88
N ILE A 247 9.12 0.20 27.64
CA ILE A 247 8.06 -0.15 26.68
C ILE A 247 7.32 -1.41 27.15
N GLU A 248 8.04 -2.44 27.62
CA GLU A 248 7.44 -3.68 28.15
C GLU A 248 6.53 -3.42 29.37
N ALA A 249 6.90 -2.48 30.22
CA ALA A 249 6.13 -2.09 31.40
C ALA A 249 4.81 -1.35 31.08
N VAL A 250 4.66 -0.80 29.87
CA VAL A 250 3.41 -0.13 29.48
C VAL A 250 2.29 -1.18 29.38
N PRO A 251 1.17 -1.01 30.12
CA PRO A 251 0.06 -1.96 30.07
C PRO A 251 -0.59 -1.93 28.69
N LYS A 252 -1.04 -3.10 28.21
CA LYS A 252 -1.80 -3.17 26.96
C LYS A 252 -3.13 -2.43 27.11
N GLN A 253 -3.44 -1.61 26.15
CA GLN A 253 -4.69 -0.87 26.06
C GLN A 253 -5.29 -1.06 24.66
N ASN A 254 -6.52 -1.53 24.60
CA ASN A 254 -7.26 -1.69 23.33
C ASN A 254 -7.92 -0.36 22.93
N THR A 255 -7.12 0.68 22.81
CA THR A 255 -7.55 2.03 22.48
C THR A 255 -6.91 2.43 21.17
N LEU A 256 -7.73 2.92 20.23
CA LEU A 256 -7.22 3.40 18.95
C LEU A 256 -6.24 4.56 19.17
N MET A 257 -5.11 4.52 18.48
CA MET A 257 -4.09 5.59 18.51
C MET A 257 -3.83 6.08 17.09
N HIS A 258 -3.63 7.39 16.94
CA HIS A 258 -3.28 7.98 15.65
C HIS A 258 -1.85 7.63 15.19
N GLY A 259 -0.92 7.47 16.12
CA GLY A 259 0.49 7.13 15.84
C GLY A 259 1.39 8.32 15.44
N ASP A 260 0.82 9.40 14.89
CA ASP A 260 1.54 10.62 14.47
C ASP A 260 0.67 11.87 14.71
N TYR A 261 0.17 12.04 15.94
CA TYR A 261 -0.77 13.09 16.31
C TYR A 261 -0.06 14.41 16.58
N HIS A 262 -0.01 15.27 15.57
CA HIS A 262 0.53 16.63 15.68
C HIS A 262 -0.29 17.63 14.86
N THR A 263 -0.12 18.91 15.13
CA THR A 263 -0.97 20.01 14.62
C THR A 263 -0.98 20.16 13.10
N ASN A 264 0.00 19.62 12.36
CA ASN A 264 -0.02 19.62 10.90
C ASN A 264 -0.93 18.53 10.33
N ASN A 265 -1.17 17.44 11.09
CA ASN A 265 -1.96 16.29 10.64
C ASN A 265 -3.44 16.40 11.05
N ILE A 266 -3.79 17.40 11.85
CA ILE A 266 -5.18 17.63 12.27
C ILE A 266 -5.73 18.83 11.51
N MET A 267 -6.83 18.59 10.80
CA MET A 267 -7.49 19.55 9.93
C MET A 267 -8.77 20.09 10.60
N VAL A 268 -9.05 21.38 10.39
CA VAL A 268 -10.20 22.11 10.93
C VAL A 268 -10.98 22.78 9.81
#